data_e1bcb94d983af130c47d11fa686cb147
#
_entry.id   e1bcb94d983af130c47d11fa686cb147
#
_cell.length_a   1.000
_cell.length_b   1.000
_cell.length_c   1.000
_cell.angle_alpha   90.00
_cell.angle_beta   90.00
_cell.angle_gamma   90.00
#
_symmetry.space_group_name_H-M   'P 1'
#
loop_
_entity.id
_entity.type
_entity.pdbx_description
1 polymer ?
#
loop_
_entity_poly.entity_id
_entity_poly.type
_entity_poly.pdbx_seq_one_letter_code
_entity_poly.pdbx_strand_id
1 'polypeptide(L)'
;MPFTQFKSLGDVLKTYNIKYIEDNFKIESQIKVPKHLVTDLNFTLKNIAYDVSEASICENLIYPILRSVWMPYVDIFSLWSHKPIEYDTFLSGIPDYLISKRSDLGKIVFEVPCIAVVEAKKK
;
A
#
# COMPACT_ATOMS: atom_id res chain seq x y z
N MET A 1 -20.33 -5.39 0.81
CA MET A 1 -20.35 -4.63 -0.42
C MET A 1 -19.01 -3.95 -0.63
N PRO A 2 -18.51 -3.86 -1.84
CA PRO A 2 -17.21 -3.27 -2.10
C PRO A 2 -17.19 -1.76 -1.82
N PHE A 3 -16.00 -1.24 -1.54
CA PHE A 3 -15.80 0.20 -1.33
C PHE A 3 -16.22 1.06 -2.53
N THR A 4 -16.32 0.48 -3.70
CA THR A 4 -16.74 1.14 -4.94
C THR A 4 -18.17 1.68 -4.94
N GLN A 5 -19.00 1.29 -3.99
CA GLN A 5 -20.37 1.82 -3.88
C GLN A 5 -20.42 3.27 -3.39
N PHE A 6 -19.36 3.79 -2.78
CA PHE A 6 -19.31 5.18 -2.35
C PHE A 6 -19.01 6.08 -3.54
N LYS A 7 -19.85 7.08 -3.77
CA LYS A 7 -19.76 7.99 -4.92
C LYS A 7 -18.81 9.15 -4.68
N SER A 8 -18.56 9.51 -3.43
CA SER A 8 -17.72 10.63 -3.08
C SER A 8 -17.05 10.44 -1.73
N LEU A 9 -16.00 11.19 -1.51
CA LEU A 9 -15.35 11.25 -0.20
C LEU A 9 -16.33 11.73 0.88
N GLY A 10 -17.18 12.72 0.53
CA GLY A 10 -18.19 13.22 1.47
C GLY A 10 -19.16 12.15 1.95
N ASP A 11 -19.53 11.22 1.09
CA ASP A 11 -20.42 10.10 1.46
C ASP A 11 -19.76 9.20 2.51
N VAL A 12 -18.48 8.91 2.33
CA VAL A 12 -17.70 8.10 3.30
C VAL A 12 -17.62 8.81 4.64
N LEU A 13 -17.27 10.09 4.62
CA LEU A 13 -17.14 10.90 5.84
C LEU A 13 -18.44 10.95 6.63
N LYS A 14 -19.57 11.14 5.96
CA LYS A 14 -20.90 11.15 6.58
C LYS A 14 -21.28 9.79 7.15
N THR A 15 -21.10 8.75 6.35
CA THR A 15 -21.51 7.39 6.72
C THR A 15 -20.79 6.91 7.98
N TYR A 16 -19.50 7.22 8.11
CA TYR A 16 -18.69 6.75 9.24
C TYR A 16 -18.36 7.83 10.25
N ASN A 17 -18.96 9.01 10.10
CA ASN A 17 -18.73 10.15 11.00
C ASN A 17 -17.24 10.47 11.18
N ILE A 18 -16.54 10.59 10.07
CA ILE A 18 -15.10 10.86 10.04
C ILE A 18 -14.90 12.35 9.78
N LYS A 19 -14.08 12.99 10.60
CA LYS A 19 -13.74 14.40 10.44
C LYS A 19 -12.64 14.56 9.39
N TYR A 20 -12.88 15.42 8.40
CA TYR A 20 -11.91 15.76 7.37
C TYR A 20 -11.04 16.93 7.82
N ILE A 21 -9.75 16.79 7.67
CA ILE A 21 -8.75 17.83 7.95
C ILE A 21 -7.73 17.83 6.83
N GLU A 22 -7.41 19.01 6.29
CA GLU A 22 -6.30 19.19 5.37
C GLU A 22 -5.09 19.68 6.14
N ASP A 23 -3.94 19.05 5.95
CA ASP A 23 -2.70 19.42 6.60
C ASP A 23 -1.50 19.09 5.71
N ASN A 24 -0.45 19.89 5.81
CA ASN A 24 0.83 19.60 5.20
C ASN A 24 1.59 18.61 6.10
N PHE A 25 1.41 17.34 5.82
CA PHE A 25 2.03 16.27 6.57
C PHE A 25 3.23 15.72 5.80
N LYS A 26 4.42 16.02 6.29
CA LYS A 26 5.64 15.48 5.72
C LYS A 26 6.59 15.10 6.84
N ILE A 27 6.89 13.82 6.94
CA ILE A 27 7.91 13.32 7.86
C ILE A 27 9.17 13.03 7.06
N GLU A 28 10.26 13.70 7.40
CA GLU A 28 11.55 13.40 6.84
C GLU A 28 12.22 12.32 7.68
N SER A 29 12.72 11.30 7.02
CA SER A 29 13.44 10.20 7.66
C SER A 29 14.78 10.00 6.97
N GLN A 30 15.83 9.78 7.77
CA GLN A 30 17.15 9.47 7.25
C GLN A 30 17.30 7.97 7.02
N ILE A 31 16.51 7.44 6.10
CA ILE A 31 16.62 6.03 5.69
C ILE A 31 17.64 5.94 4.57
N LYS A 32 18.63 5.07 4.76
CA LYS A 32 19.62 4.80 3.73
C LYS A 32 19.01 3.94 2.63
N VAL A 33 19.00 4.46 1.41
CA VAL A 33 18.48 3.73 0.24
C VAL A 33 19.50 2.69 -0.21
N PRO A 34 19.12 1.39 -0.30
CA PRO A 34 20.04 0.35 -0.78
C PRO A 34 20.50 0.62 -2.21
N LYS A 35 21.77 0.37 -2.50
CA LYS A 35 22.34 0.57 -3.84
C LYS A 35 21.66 -0.27 -4.91
N HIS A 36 21.31 -1.52 -4.59
CA HIS A 36 20.63 -2.40 -5.53
C HIS A 36 19.27 -1.85 -5.96
N LEU A 37 18.55 -1.20 -5.05
CA LEU A 37 17.27 -0.58 -5.36
C LEU A 37 17.45 0.59 -6.37
N VAL A 38 18.44 1.44 -6.13
CA VAL A 38 18.76 2.56 -7.06
C VAL A 38 19.11 2.02 -8.43
N THR A 39 19.93 0.98 -8.50
CA THR A 39 20.32 0.35 -9.75
C THR A 39 19.13 -0.22 -10.50
N ASP A 40 18.26 -0.96 -9.79
CA ASP A 40 17.06 -1.57 -10.38
C ASP A 40 16.06 -0.52 -10.86
N LEU A 41 15.84 0.53 -10.09
CA LEU A 41 14.93 1.62 -10.49
C LEU A 41 15.45 2.38 -11.69
N ASN A 42 16.75 2.66 -11.76
CA ASN A 42 17.35 3.32 -12.92
C ASN A 42 17.22 2.47 -14.17
N PHE A 43 17.43 1.16 -14.05
CA PHE A 43 17.22 0.22 -15.15
C PHE A 43 15.75 0.25 -15.62
N THR A 44 14.83 0.20 -14.69
CA THR A 44 13.37 0.22 -14.97
C THR A 44 12.96 1.50 -15.70
N LEU A 45 13.37 2.65 -15.19
CA LEU A 45 13.03 3.95 -15.78
C LEU A 45 13.55 4.09 -17.20
N LYS A 46 14.70 3.48 -17.49
CA LYS A 46 15.33 3.55 -18.80
C LYS A 46 14.78 2.54 -19.81
N ASN A 47 14.41 1.34 -19.36
CA ASN A 47 14.21 0.20 -20.26
C ASN A 47 12.79 -0.38 -20.27
N ILE A 48 11.96 -0.03 -19.30
CA ILE A 48 10.64 -0.65 -19.14
C ILE A 48 9.55 0.41 -19.26
N ALA A 49 8.50 0.09 -20.00
CA ALA A 49 7.29 0.91 -20.08
C ALA A 49 6.46 0.71 -18.79
N TYR A 50 6.94 1.27 -17.69
CA TYR A 50 6.39 1.03 -16.35
C TYR A 50 5.02 1.67 -16.12
N ASP A 51 4.62 2.62 -16.92
CA ASP A 51 3.42 3.44 -16.71
C ASP A 51 2.26 3.10 -17.65
N VAL A 52 2.34 1.98 -18.36
CA VAL A 52 1.27 1.57 -19.30
C VAL A 52 -0.01 1.11 -18.61
N SER A 53 0.07 0.72 -17.34
CA SER A 53 -1.07 0.29 -16.53
C SER A 53 -0.77 0.46 -15.04
N GLU A 54 -1.81 0.45 -14.22
CA GLU A 54 -1.64 0.46 -12.76
C GLU A 54 -0.88 -0.79 -12.29
N ALA A 55 -1.16 -1.94 -12.89
CA ALA A 55 -0.43 -3.18 -12.57
C ALA A 55 1.06 -3.07 -12.88
N SER A 56 1.42 -2.45 -14.00
CA SER A 56 2.82 -2.23 -14.38
C SER A 56 3.52 -1.28 -13.40
N ILE A 57 2.85 -0.22 -12.96
CA ILE A 57 3.36 0.69 -11.95
C ILE A 57 3.61 -0.04 -10.63
N CYS A 58 2.67 -0.85 -10.20
CA CYS A 58 2.81 -1.68 -9.00
C CYS A 58 4.03 -2.58 -9.07
N GLU A 59 4.14 -3.34 -10.16
CA GLU A 59 5.17 -4.35 -10.31
C GLU A 59 6.57 -3.75 -10.46
N ASN A 60 6.69 -2.65 -11.20
CA ASN A 60 8.01 -2.11 -11.59
C ASN A 60 8.51 -1.00 -10.68
N LEU A 61 7.63 -0.28 -10.01
CA LEU A 61 8.02 0.85 -9.15
C LEU A 61 7.59 0.67 -7.70
N ILE A 62 6.31 0.47 -7.46
CA ILE A 62 5.77 0.52 -6.10
C ILE A 62 6.28 -0.66 -5.28
N TYR A 63 6.14 -1.88 -5.79
CA TYR A 63 6.52 -3.07 -5.04
C TYR A 63 8.03 -3.12 -4.72
N PRO A 64 8.94 -2.87 -5.66
CA PRO A 64 10.37 -2.86 -5.35
C PRO A 64 10.75 -1.86 -4.24
N ILE A 65 10.18 -0.66 -4.28
CA ILE A 65 10.42 0.36 -3.26
C ILE A 65 9.83 -0.08 -1.93
N LEU A 66 8.55 -0.47 -1.92
CA LEU A 66 7.83 -0.86 -0.72
C LEU A 66 8.47 -2.06 -0.03
N ARG A 67 8.87 -3.07 -0.81
CA ARG A 67 9.56 -4.25 -0.30
C ARG A 67 10.88 -3.88 0.38
N SER A 68 11.66 -3.01 -0.24
CA SER A 68 12.94 -2.56 0.33
C SER A 68 12.75 -1.79 1.65
N VAL A 69 11.73 -0.95 1.74
CA VAL A 69 11.41 -0.21 2.97
C VAL A 69 10.92 -1.16 4.06
N TRP A 70 10.12 -2.15 3.70
CA TRP A 70 9.54 -3.10 4.64
C TRP A 70 10.55 -4.12 5.20
N MET A 71 11.51 -4.59 4.41
CA MET A 71 12.39 -5.69 4.77
C MET A 71 13.04 -5.59 6.15
N PRO A 72 13.55 -4.41 6.60
CA PRO A 72 14.10 -4.28 7.93
C PRO A 72 13.10 -4.48 9.07
N TYR A 73 11.81 -4.42 8.78
CA TYR A 73 10.73 -4.50 9.77
C TYR A 73 9.94 -5.80 9.69
N VAL A 74 10.51 -6.82 9.05
CA VAL A 74 9.83 -8.11 8.80
C VAL A 74 9.32 -8.79 10.08
N ASP A 75 10.00 -8.59 11.20
CA ASP A 75 9.59 -9.20 12.48
C ASP A 75 8.42 -8.50 13.14
N ILE A 76 8.12 -7.27 12.72
CA ILE A 76 7.08 -6.44 13.30
C ILE A 76 5.85 -6.36 12.38
N PHE A 77 6.08 -6.27 11.07
CA PHE A 77 5.05 -6.05 10.07
C PHE A 77 5.05 -7.11 8.98
N SER A 78 3.88 -7.34 8.40
CA SER A 78 3.70 -8.15 7.20
C SER A 78 3.32 -7.26 6.02
N LEU A 79 3.89 -7.55 4.86
CA LEU A 79 3.53 -6.90 3.61
C LEU A 79 2.65 -7.85 2.79
N TRP A 80 1.49 -7.35 2.39
CA TRP A 80 0.52 -8.10 1.60
C TRP A 80 0.33 -7.45 0.24
N SER A 81 0.24 -8.27 -0.79
CA SER A 81 0.07 -7.86 -2.18
C SER A 81 -1.28 -8.36 -2.67
N HIS A 82 -2.14 -7.44 -3.12
CA HIS A 82 -3.48 -7.75 -3.66
C HIS A 82 -4.29 -8.69 -2.76
N LYS A 83 -4.22 -8.45 -1.45
CA LYS A 83 -4.93 -9.27 -0.48
C LYS A 83 -6.35 -8.74 -0.29
N PRO A 84 -7.38 -9.57 -0.53
CA PRO A 84 -8.75 -9.19 -0.21
C PRO A 84 -8.90 -8.94 1.29
N ILE A 85 -9.52 -7.83 1.63
CA ILE A 85 -9.90 -7.50 3.00
C ILE A 85 -11.40 -7.32 3.08
N GLU A 86 -11.98 -7.83 4.15
CA GLU A 86 -13.40 -7.73 4.43
C GLU A 86 -13.59 -7.40 5.89
N TYR A 87 -14.19 -6.24 6.16
CA TYR A 87 -14.53 -5.83 7.51
C TYR A 87 -15.94 -6.29 7.86
N ASP A 88 -16.89 -6.08 6.96
CA ASP A 88 -18.28 -6.53 7.06
C ASP A 88 -18.87 -6.72 5.66
N THR A 89 -20.19 -6.92 5.56
CA THR A 89 -20.87 -7.09 4.28
C THR A 89 -20.83 -5.85 3.38
N PHE A 90 -20.51 -4.68 3.95
CA PHE A 90 -20.48 -3.40 3.24
C PHE A 90 -19.06 -2.92 2.94
N LEU A 91 -18.09 -3.31 3.77
CA LEU A 91 -16.71 -2.85 3.68
C LEU A 91 -15.81 -3.98 3.27
N SER A 92 -15.56 -4.09 1.97
CA SER A 92 -14.65 -5.06 1.41
C SER A 92 -13.91 -4.46 0.21
N GLY A 93 -12.74 -4.97 -0.08
CA GLY A 93 -11.95 -4.52 -1.21
C GLY A 93 -10.66 -5.29 -1.32
N ILE A 94 -9.90 -5.00 -2.39
CA ILE A 94 -8.60 -5.60 -2.65
C ILE A 94 -7.62 -4.45 -2.86
N PRO A 95 -6.93 -3.97 -1.81
CA PRO A 95 -5.90 -2.95 -1.98
C PRO A 95 -4.72 -3.52 -2.75
N ASP A 96 -3.99 -2.65 -3.45
CA ASP A 96 -2.80 -3.08 -4.18
C ASP A 96 -1.76 -3.62 -3.20
N TYR A 97 -1.46 -2.88 -2.15
CA TYR A 97 -0.58 -3.34 -1.08
C TYR A 97 -1.10 -2.94 0.28
N LEU A 98 -0.79 -3.74 1.28
CA LEU A 98 -1.25 -3.57 2.64
C LEU A 98 -0.13 -3.95 3.60
N ILE A 99 0.09 -3.12 4.61
CA ILE A 99 1.01 -3.43 5.69
C ILE A 99 0.20 -3.62 6.96
N SER A 100 0.39 -4.76 7.60
CA SER A 100 -0.31 -5.11 8.82
C SER A 100 0.68 -5.58 9.90
N LYS A 101 0.16 -5.74 11.11
CA LYS A 101 0.92 -6.35 12.19
C LYS A 101 1.35 -7.75 11.80
N ARG A 102 2.58 -8.11 12.16
CA ARG A 102 3.09 -9.47 11.98
C ARG A 102 2.40 -10.43 12.96
N SER A 103 1.90 -11.54 12.45
CA SER A 103 1.31 -12.57 13.30
C SER A 103 2.37 -13.43 13.95
N ASP A 104 2.20 -13.75 15.23
CA ASP A 104 3.02 -14.72 15.93
C ASP A 104 2.83 -16.15 15.41
N LEU A 105 1.74 -16.37 14.67
CA LEU A 105 1.40 -17.68 14.09
C LEU A 105 2.06 -17.97 12.75
N GLY A 106 2.74 -16.99 12.17
CA GLY A 106 3.49 -17.18 10.94
C GLY A 106 3.13 -16.19 9.83
N LYS A 107 3.95 -16.22 8.77
CA LYS A 107 3.89 -15.24 7.66
C LYS A 107 2.60 -15.28 6.85
N ILE A 108 1.87 -16.41 6.88
CA ILE A 108 0.65 -16.57 6.09
C ILE A 108 -0.62 -16.09 6.82
N VAL A 109 -0.49 -15.75 8.10
CA VAL A 109 -1.63 -15.36 8.92
C VAL A 109 -1.77 -13.83 8.87
N PHE A 110 -2.96 -13.38 8.47
CA PHE A 110 -3.31 -11.97 8.45
C PHE A 110 -3.78 -11.54 9.84
N GLU A 111 -3.17 -10.48 10.34
CA GLU A 111 -3.50 -9.90 11.65
C GLU A 111 -3.80 -8.42 11.51
N VAL A 112 -4.76 -7.94 12.30
CA VAL A 112 -5.01 -6.52 12.49
C VAL A 112 -4.13 -5.98 13.63
N PRO A 113 -3.79 -4.71 13.67
CA PRO A 113 -4.28 -3.66 12.78
C PRO A 113 -3.54 -3.59 11.44
N CYS A 114 -4.22 -3.02 10.46
CA CYS A 114 -3.61 -2.55 9.23
C CYS A 114 -2.97 -1.19 9.50
N ILE A 115 -1.70 -1.07 9.14
CA ILE A 115 -0.90 0.14 9.41
C ILE A 115 -0.93 1.08 8.21
N ALA A 116 -0.88 0.54 7.02
CA ALA A 116 -0.84 1.33 5.78
C ALA A 116 -1.49 0.57 4.64
N VAL A 117 -2.12 1.33 3.76
CA VAL A 117 -2.71 0.85 2.51
C VAL A 117 -2.09 1.66 1.37
N VAL A 118 -1.66 0.99 0.33
CA VAL A 118 -1.06 1.61 -0.85
C VAL A 118 -1.88 1.24 -2.08
N GLU A 119 -2.27 2.25 -2.83
CA GLU A 119 -3.01 2.12 -4.08
C GLU A 119 -2.25 2.80 -5.20
N ALA A 120 -2.05 2.10 -6.31
CA ALA A 120 -1.47 2.69 -7.51
C ALA A 120 -2.52 3.50 -8.27
N LYS A 121 -2.08 4.59 -8.88
CA LYS A 121 -2.92 5.39 -9.78
C LYS A 121 -2.17 5.69 -11.06
N LYS A 122 -2.83 5.48 -12.17
CA LYS A 122 -2.37 5.91 -13.49
C LYS A 122 -2.96 7.30 -13.77
N LYS A 123 -2.10 8.24 -14.13
CA LYS A 123 -2.55 9.56 -14.60
C LYS A 123 -2.96 9.51 -16.05
#